data_5154fcf9f5ddbed6b14c59900128275c
#
_entry.id   5154fcf9f5ddbed6b14c59900128275c
#
_cell.length_a   1.000
_cell.length_b   1.000
_cell.length_c   1.000
_cell.angle_alpha   90.00
_cell.angle_beta   90.00
_cell.angle_gamma   90.00
#
_symmetry.space_group_name_H-M   'P 1'
#
loop_
_entity.id
_entity.type
_entity.pdbx_description
1 polymer ?
#
loop_
_entity_poly.entity_id
_entity_poly.type
_entity_poly.pdbx_seq_one_letter_code
_entity_poly.pdbx_strand_id
1 'polypeptide(L)'
;IIGIGMNVNEKNFPPEISNAISLCQLTGSEYAPQQVALIIREHVMAMLEEETYDWKSEYHRYVFGKGKQFTFLAGDSSFEAEVIGVSMQGHLILKNGDDELRHYASHEVKWVVG
;
A
#
# COMPACT_ATOMS: atom_id res chain seq x y z
N ILE A 1 6.54 -7.10 17.10
CA ILE A 1 6.73 -8.08 16.00
C ILE A 1 6.25 -7.42 14.72
N ILE A 2 7.08 -7.46 13.68
CA ILE A 2 6.76 -6.96 12.33
C ILE A 2 6.75 -8.17 11.38
N GLY A 3 5.68 -8.33 10.61
CA GLY A 3 5.58 -9.34 9.57
C GLY A 3 5.44 -8.68 8.19
N ILE A 4 6.22 -9.14 7.22
CA ILE A 4 6.18 -8.66 5.84
C ILE A 4 6.00 -9.86 4.91
N GLY A 5 4.99 -9.82 4.04
CA GLY A 5 4.76 -10.81 3.00
C GLY A 5 5.05 -10.23 1.62
N MET A 6 5.82 -10.95 0.82
CA MET A 6 6.12 -10.55 -0.56
C MET A 6 6.11 -11.75 -1.50
N ASN A 7 5.47 -11.59 -2.64
CA ASN A 7 5.55 -12.58 -3.72
C ASN A 7 6.87 -12.34 -4.48
N VAL A 8 7.82 -13.25 -4.35
CA VAL A 8 9.16 -13.08 -4.95
C VAL A 8 9.20 -13.66 -6.35
N ASN A 9 8.95 -14.95 -6.51
CA ASN A 9 9.12 -15.66 -7.80
C ASN A 9 7.83 -16.27 -8.34
N GLU A 10 6.67 -16.00 -7.72
CA GLU A 10 5.40 -16.52 -8.21
C GLU A 10 5.09 -15.97 -9.62
N LYS A 11 4.83 -16.88 -10.57
CA LYS A 11 4.56 -16.51 -11.97
C LYS A 11 3.08 -16.55 -12.32
N ASN A 12 2.29 -17.30 -11.54
CA ASN A 12 0.88 -17.50 -11.80
C ASN A 12 0.08 -17.26 -10.52
N PHE A 13 -0.87 -16.37 -10.58
CA PHE A 13 -1.81 -16.11 -9.49
C PHE A 13 -3.19 -16.64 -9.85
N PRO A 14 -3.99 -17.08 -8.88
CA PRO A 14 -5.39 -17.43 -9.12
C PRO A 14 -6.14 -16.29 -9.79
N PRO A 15 -7.07 -16.58 -10.74
CA PRO A 15 -7.81 -15.53 -11.46
C PRO A 15 -8.57 -14.55 -10.55
N GLU A 16 -8.94 -15.00 -9.36
CA GLU A 16 -9.64 -14.21 -8.36
C GLU A 16 -8.76 -13.13 -7.74
N ILE A 17 -7.43 -13.22 -7.90
CA ILE A 17 -6.43 -12.26 -7.39
C ILE A 17 -5.85 -11.49 -8.58
N SER A 18 -6.69 -10.72 -9.25
CA SER A 18 -6.34 -10.03 -10.50
C SER A 18 -5.27 -8.94 -10.37
N ASN A 19 -5.03 -8.44 -9.16
CA ASN A 19 -4.08 -7.37 -8.87
C ASN A 19 -2.79 -7.83 -8.18
N ALA A 20 -2.59 -9.14 -8.03
CA ALA A 20 -1.34 -9.67 -7.48
C ALA A 20 -0.23 -9.65 -8.53
N ILE A 21 0.97 -9.33 -8.08
CA ILE A 21 2.19 -9.37 -8.87
C ILE A 21 3.36 -9.84 -8.01
N SER A 22 4.34 -10.47 -8.63
CA SER A 22 5.59 -10.85 -7.95
C SER A 22 6.76 -9.96 -8.37
N LEU A 23 7.82 -10.01 -7.59
CA LEU A 23 9.06 -9.31 -7.90
C LEU A 23 9.65 -9.76 -9.25
N CYS A 24 9.63 -11.07 -9.51
CA CYS A 24 10.15 -11.58 -10.78
C CYS A 24 9.32 -11.13 -11.99
N GLN A 25 8.01 -10.99 -11.86
CA GLN A 25 7.17 -10.46 -12.94
C GLN A 25 7.44 -8.97 -13.21
N LEU A 26 7.71 -8.19 -12.15
CA LEU A 26 8.03 -6.76 -12.27
C LEU A 26 9.39 -6.52 -12.93
N THR A 27 10.40 -7.35 -12.60
CA THR A 27 11.79 -7.10 -12.99
C THR A 27 12.27 -7.98 -14.13
N GLY A 28 11.55 -9.06 -14.43
CA GLY A 28 11.97 -10.07 -15.41
C GLY A 28 13.08 -11.02 -14.92
N SER A 29 13.43 -10.98 -13.62
CA SER A 29 14.50 -11.79 -13.04
C SER A 29 14.04 -12.58 -11.84
N GLU A 30 14.59 -13.76 -11.64
CA GLU A 30 14.36 -14.57 -10.44
C GLU A 30 15.33 -14.18 -9.31
N TYR A 31 14.86 -14.27 -8.08
CA TYR A 31 15.61 -13.90 -6.88
C TYR A 31 15.61 -15.04 -5.86
N ALA A 32 16.67 -15.13 -5.07
CA ALA A 32 16.69 -15.99 -3.90
C ALA A 32 15.82 -15.35 -2.79
N PRO A 33 14.70 -15.97 -2.37
CA PRO A 33 13.80 -15.35 -1.38
C PRO A 33 14.47 -14.98 -0.07
N GLN A 34 15.45 -15.79 0.37
CA GLN A 34 16.22 -15.55 1.60
C GLN A 34 17.06 -14.26 1.49
N GLN A 35 17.65 -14.00 0.33
CA GLN A 35 18.42 -12.76 0.11
C GLN A 35 17.51 -11.54 0.10
N VAL A 36 16.33 -11.63 -0.54
CA VAL A 36 15.32 -10.56 -0.51
C VAL A 36 14.88 -10.29 0.93
N ALA A 37 14.61 -11.32 1.71
CA ALA A 37 14.23 -11.20 3.12
C ALA A 37 15.32 -10.52 3.95
N LEU A 38 16.59 -10.85 3.74
CA LEU A 38 17.71 -10.21 4.44
C LEU A 38 17.83 -8.73 4.10
N ILE A 39 17.70 -8.35 2.83
CA ILE A 39 17.73 -6.96 2.38
C ILE A 39 16.62 -6.16 3.05
N ILE A 40 15.39 -6.69 3.04
CA ILE A 40 14.23 -6.05 3.69
C ILE A 40 14.50 -5.89 5.19
N ARG A 41 14.98 -6.95 5.85
CA ARG A 41 15.33 -6.91 7.28
C ARG A 41 16.34 -5.81 7.59
N GLU A 42 17.42 -5.72 6.83
CA GLU A 42 18.46 -4.69 7.02
C GLU A 42 17.89 -3.28 6.91
N HIS A 43 17.03 -3.02 5.93
CA HIS A 43 16.37 -1.73 5.79
C HIS A 43 15.43 -1.41 6.96
N VAL A 44 14.62 -2.38 7.38
CA VAL A 44 13.72 -2.20 8.53
C VAL A 44 14.51 -1.91 9.81
N MET A 45 15.59 -2.67 10.05
CA MET A 45 16.43 -2.44 11.23
C MET A 45 17.10 -1.07 11.21
N ALA A 46 17.65 -0.64 10.07
CA ALA A 46 18.23 0.69 9.93
C ALA A 46 17.21 1.81 10.21
N MET A 47 15.98 1.66 9.72
CA MET A 47 14.90 2.63 10.01
C MET A 47 14.52 2.67 11.50
N LEU A 48 14.55 1.54 12.19
CA LEU A 48 14.23 1.46 13.61
C LEU A 48 15.34 2.00 14.51
N GLU A 49 16.59 1.93 14.06
CA GLU A 49 17.76 2.43 14.79
C GLU A 49 17.98 3.93 14.61
N GLU A 50 17.41 4.54 13.58
CA GLU A 50 17.55 5.96 13.32
C GLU A 50 16.45 6.76 14.04
N GLU A 51 16.76 7.32 15.20
CA GLU A 51 15.83 8.08 16.05
C GLU A 51 15.22 9.32 15.34
N THR A 52 15.93 9.89 14.36
CA THR A 52 15.53 11.08 13.62
C THR A 52 14.83 10.78 12.30
N TYR A 53 14.59 9.51 11.99
CA TYR A 53 13.97 9.11 10.72
C TYR A 53 12.51 9.58 10.63
N ASP A 54 12.24 10.46 9.68
CA ASP A 54 10.87 10.94 9.41
C ASP A 54 10.08 9.93 8.58
N TRP A 55 9.72 8.81 9.21
CA TRP A 55 8.94 7.74 8.58
C TRP A 55 7.58 8.19 8.08
N LYS A 56 7.00 9.27 8.65
CA LYS A 56 5.73 9.84 8.22
C LYS A 56 5.83 10.44 6.82
N SER A 57 6.77 11.36 6.64
CA SER A 57 7.00 11.99 5.33
C SER A 57 7.37 10.96 4.29
N GLU A 58 8.24 10.02 4.63
CA GLU A 58 8.62 8.93 3.73
C GLU A 58 7.43 8.04 3.39
N TYR A 59 6.63 7.61 4.34
CA TYR A 59 5.43 6.82 4.08
C TYR A 59 4.47 7.54 3.14
N HIS A 60 4.20 8.84 3.39
CA HIS A 60 3.32 9.64 2.55
C HIS A 60 3.81 9.84 1.11
N ARG A 61 5.11 9.73 0.85
CA ARG A 61 5.65 9.77 -0.52
C ARG A 61 5.24 8.54 -1.34
N TYR A 62 5.03 7.40 -0.68
CA TYR A 62 4.71 6.13 -1.33
C TYR A 62 3.25 5.70 -1.20
N VAL A 63 2.39 6.52 -0.61
CA VAL A 63 0.95 6.24 -0.56
C VAL A 63 0.40 6.13 -1.97
N PHE A 64 -0.15 4.95 -2.30
CA PHE A 64 -0.71 4.68 -3.62
C PHE A 64 -1.80 5.69 -3.97
N GLY A 65 -1.72 6.23 -5.16
CA GLY A 65 -2.73 7.11 -5.72
C GLY A 65 -2.85 8.49 -5.05
N LYS A 66 -1.94 8.88 -4.17
CA LYS A 66 -1.97 10.20 -3.52
C LYS A 66 -2.10 11.33 -4.54
N GLY A 67 -3.04 12.24 -4.31
CA GLY A 67 -3.38 13.35 -5.19
C GLY A 67 -4.17 12.96 -6.45
N LYS A 68 -4.64 11.71 -6.54
CA LYS A 68 -5.45 11.23 -7.66
C LYS A 68 -6.84 10.83 -7.19
N GLN A 69 -7.81 10.94 -8.10
CA GLN A 69 -9.17 10.47 -7.87
C GLN A 69 -9.32 8.99 -8.23
N PHE A 70 -10.09 8.29 -7.41
CA PHE A 70 -10.48 6.90 -7.64
C PHE A 70 -11.93 6.68 -7.20
N THR A 71 -12.53 5.63 -7.72
CA THR A 71 -13.81 5.12 -7.23
C THR A 71 -13.56 4.19 -6.05
N PHE A 72 -14.33 4.36 -5.00
CA PHE A 72 -14.33 3.54 -3.80
C PHE A 72 -15.69 2.90 -3.55
N LEU A 73 -15.70 1.74 -2.93
CA LEU A 73 -16.89 1.08 -2.41
C LEU A 73 -16.89 1.13 -0.88
N ALA A 74 -17.98 1.60 -0.30
CA ALA A 74 -18.26 1.55 1.14
C ALA A 74 -19.58 0.79 1.34
N GLY A 75 -19.50 -0.48 1.76
CA GLY A 75 -20.65 -1.37 1.71
C GLY A 75 -21.17 -1.53 0.27
N ASP A 76 -22.45 -1.23 0.07
CA ASP A 76 -23.12 -1.32 -1.25
C ASP A 76 -23.07 0.00 -2.06
N SER A 77 -22.46 1.04 -1.50
CA SER A 77 -22.38 2.37 -2.12
C SER A 77 -21.04 2.62 -2.76
N SER A 78 -21.03 3.17 -3.99
CA SER A 78 -19.82 3.65 -4.64
C SER A 78 -19.74 5.18 -4.62
N PHE A 79 -18.53 5.71 -4.51
CA PHE A 79 -18.27 7.14 -4.55
C PHE A 79 -16.89 7.43 -5.13
N GLU A 80 -16.72 8.64 -5.64
CA GLU A 80 -15.42 9.12 -6.11
C GLU A 80 -14.78 10.02 -5.05
N ALA A 81 -13.47 9.86 -4.85
CA ALA A 81 -12.72 10.68 -3.94
C ALA A 81 -11.24 10.77 -4.32
N GLU A 82 -10.62 11.87 -3.94
CA GLU A 82 -9.18 12.06 -4.04
C GLU A 82 -8.48 11.45 -2.82
N VAL A 83 -7.39 10.74 -3.06
CA VAL A 83 -6.53 10.20 -1.99
C VAL A 83 -5.63 11.30 -1.44
N ILE A 84 -5.84 11.68 -0.21
CA ILE A 84 -5.05 12.71 0.47
C ILE A 84 -3.83 12.11 1.18
N GLY A 85 -4.00 10.96 1.80
CA GLY A 85 -2.94 10.28 2.53
C GLY A 85 -3.48 9.32 3.58
N VAL A 86 -2.70 9.16 4.65
CA VAL A 86 -3.03 8.27 5.77
C VAL A 86 -2.83 9.02 7.08
N SER A 87 -3.76 8.85 8.03
CA SER A 87 -3.68 9.45 9.36
C SER A 87 -2.64 8.75 10.25
N MET A 88 -2.37 9.33 11.42
CA MET A 88 -1.50 8.72 12.43
C MET A 88 -1.98 7.36 12.94
N GLN A 89 -3.29 7.11 12.86
CA GLN A 89 -3.91 5.85 13.25
C GLN A 89 -3.95 4.84 12.10
N GLY A 90 -3.39 5.17 10.93
CA GLY A 90 -3.41 4.31 9.76
C GLY A 90 -4.70 4.36 8.95
N HIS A 91 -5.58 5.32 9.19
CA HIS A 91 -6.81 5.49 8.41
C HIS A 91 -6.52 6.17 7.07
N LEU A 92 -7.10 5.66 5.99
CA LEU A 92 -7.07 6.30 4.69
C LEU A 92 -7.86 7.60 4.73
N ILE A 93 -7.25 8.70 4.28
CA ILE A 93 -7.88 10.02 4.22
C ILE A 93 -8.30 10.27 2.78
N LEU A 94 -9.60 10.41 2.56
CA LEU A 94 -10.20 10.69 1.27
C LEU A 94 -10.89 12.05 1.30
N LYS A 95 -10.82 12.77 0.18
CA LYS A 95 -11.53 14.02 -0.04
C LYS A 95 -12.60 13.83 -1.12
N ASN A 96 -13.86 14.05 -0.76
CA ASN A 96 -14.99 13.96 -1.68
C ASN A 96 -15.13 15.23 -2.56
N GLY A 97 -16.12 15.22 -3.46
CA GLY A 97 -16.40 16.35 -4.37
C GLY A 97 -16.81 17.66 -3.68
N ASP A 98 -17.21 17.61 -2.42
CA ASP A 98 -17.58 18.77 -1.59
C ASP A 98 -16.40 19.31 -0.76
N ASP A 99 -15.18 18.89 -1.09
CA ASP A 99 -13.95 19.16 -0.32
C ASP A 99 -13.95 18.65 1.13
N GLU A 100 -14.87 17.77 1.49
CA GLU A 100 -14.96 17.18 2.81
C GLU A 100 -13.94 16.05 2.95
N LEU A 101 -13.15 16.08 4.04
CA LEU A 101 -12.21 15.03 4.38
C LEU A 101 -12.90 13.96 5.24
N ARG A 102 -12.75 12.71 4.84
CA ARG A 102 -13.22 11.54 5.60
C ARG A 102 -12.09 10.55 5.84
N HIS A 103 -12.09 9.95 7.01
CA HIS A 103 -11.13 8.95 7.45
C HIS A 103 -11.78 7.58 7.45
N TYR A 104 -11.13 6.61 6.81
CA TYR A 104 -11.63 5.24 6.71
C TYR A 104 -10.62 4.27 7.29
N ALA A 105 -11.06 3.45 8.23
CA ALA A 105 -10.27 2.35 8.74
C ALA A 105 -10.12 1.24 7.67
N SER A 106 -9.19 0.33 7.91
CA SER A 106 -9.01 -0.85 7.06
C SER A 106 -10.34 -1.61 6.94
N HIS A 107 -10.70 -2.01 5.74
CA HIS A 107 -11.94 -2.71 5.37
C HIS A 107 -13.22 -1.87 5.29
N GLU A 108 -13.24 -0.60 5.69
CA GLU A 108 -14.41 0.26 5.53
C GLU A 108 -14.63 0.69 4.08
N VAL A 109 -13.55 0.78 3.30
CA VAL A 109 -13.63 1.08 1.86
C VAL A 109 -12.77 0.11 1.06
N LYS A 110 -13.18 -0.13 -0.17
CA LYS A 110 -12.42 -0.90 -1.18
C LYS A 110 -12.16 -0.03 -2.39
N TRP A 111 -10.96 -0.11 -2.93
CA TRP A 111 -10.60 0.50 -4.20
C TRP A 111 -11.30 -0.23 -5.35
N VAL A 112 -11.90 0.53 -6.26
CA VAL A 112 -12.32 0.01 -7.56
C VAL A 112 -11.17 0.28 -8.53
N VAL A 113 -10.25 -0.65 -8.65
CA VAL A 113 -9.18 -0.61 -9.64
C VAL A 113 -9.62 -1.48 -10.82
N GLY A 114 -9.74 -0.81 -11.94
CA GLY A 114 -10.10 -1.45 -13.21
C GLY A 114 -8.94 -2.24 -13.81
#